data_93996aaff57711620e898e9f3b9d17bc
#
_entry.id   93996aaff57711620e898e9f3b9d17bc
#
_cell.length_a   1.000
_cell.length_b   1.000
_cell.length_c   1.000
_cell.angle_alpha   90.00
_cell.angle_beta   90.00
_cell.angle_gamma   90.00
#
_symmetry.space_group_name_H-M   'P 1'
#
loop_
_entity.id
_entity.type
_entity.pdbx_description
1 polymer ?
#
loop_
_entity_poly.entity_id
_entity_poly.type
_entity_poly.pdbx_seq_one_letter_code
_entity_poly.pdbx_strand_id
1 'polypeptide(L)'
;MAKKVVLAGACRTAIGTMGGTLSTTPAPELGAIVIKEALKRAGVAPEQVDHVYMGCVIQAGLGQNVARQMSLKAGLPVEVPAVTLNVVCGSGLNAVNAAADMILAGDADIVVAGGAENMSAAPYALMKARYGYRMNNATMIDTMVNDALWDAFNDYHMGITAENICDQWGITREELDEFAAASQQKACAAIEAGRFKDEIVPIEVKKKKETVIVDTDEGPRPGSTVEVLGKLRPAFKKDGRVTAGNASSINDGAAAVVVMSEEKAKELGIKPMATWVAGALGGVDPSIMGIGPVAATKKVLKKTGWKVEDFDLIEANEAFAAQSIAVARDLGFNKDILNVNGGAIAIGHPVGASGCRILTTLLYEMQKR
;
A
#
# COMPACT_ATOMS: atom_id res chain seq x y z
N MET A 1 22.19 23.76 -10.25
CA MET A 1 20.72 23.53 -10.43
C MET A 1 20.24 22.69 -9.27
N ALA A 2 18.99 22.85 -8.79
CA ALA A 2 18.47 21.97 -7.75
C ALA A 2 18.41 20.53 -8.28
N LYS A 3 18.85 19.54 -7.47
CA LYS A 3 18.74 18.11 -7.82
C LYS A 3 17.28 17.77 -8.09
N LYS A 4 17.02 17.04 -9.16
CA LYS A 4 15.71 16.48 -9.48
C LYS A 4 15.72 14.98 -9.21
N VAL A 5 14.62 14.46 -8.71
CA VAL A 5 14.42 13.04 -8.43
C VAL A 5 13.41 12.47 -9.43
N VAL A 6 13.72 11.31 -9.97
CA VAL A 6 12.87 10.61 -10.95
C VAL A 6 12.57 9.19 -10.51
N LEU A 7 11.49 8.64 -11.04
CA LEU A 7 10.98 7.29 -10.74
C LEU A 7 11.08 6.42 -11.99
N ALA A 8 11.56 5.20 -11.85
CA ALA A 8 11.71 4.24 -12.94
C ALA A 8 11.38 2.81 -12.47
N GLY A 9 11.04 1.94 -13.39
CA GLY A 9 10.93 0.50 -13.18
C GLY A 9 9.89 0.06 -12.14
N ALA A 10 8.84 0.84 -11.90
CA ALA A 10 7.80 0.49 -10.94
C ALA A 10 7.12 -0.84 -11.28
N CYS A 11 6.84 -1.65 -10.27
CA CYS A 11 6.07 -2.89 -10.41
C CYS A 11 5.43 -3.29 -9.08
N ARG A 12 4.46 -4.22 -9.15
CA ARG A 12 3.80 -4.82 -8.00
C ARG A 12 3.50 -6.31 -8.23
N THR A 13 3.26 -7.05 -7.19
CA THR A 13 2.61 -8.35 -7.30
C THR A 13 1.11 -8.19 -7.61
N ALA A 14 0.45 -9.22 -8.06
CA ALA A 14 -0.99 -9.33 -7.82
C ALA A 14 -1.25 -9.27 -6.30
N ILE A 15 -2.44 -8.82 -5.91
CA ILE A 15 -2.84 -8.75 -4.51
C ILE A 15 -3.66 -9.99 -4.16
N GLY A 16 -3.11 -10.78 -3.22
CA GLY A 16 -3.76 -11.97 -2.67
C GLY A 16 -4.76 -11.62 -1.58
N THR A 17 -5.83 -12.42 -1.47
CA THR A 17 -6.77 -12.33 -0.35
C THR A 17 -6.25 -13.10 0.87
N MET A 18 -6.84 -12.88 2.04
CA MET A 18 -6.51 -13.63 3.26
C MET A 18 -6.69 -15.14 3.05
N GLY A 19 -5.64 -15.90 3.29
CA GLY A 19 -5.61 -17.35 3.01
C GLY A 19 -5.64 -17.71 1.53
N GLY A 20 -5.50 -16.73 0.64
CA GLY A 20 -5.48 -16.90 -0.81
C GLY A 20 -4.15 -17.43 -1.36
N THR A 21 -3.90 -17.20 -2.62
CA THR A 21 -2.79 -17.84 -3.34
C THR A 21 -1.42 -17.40 -2.84
N LEU A 22 -1.28 -16.14 -2.39
CA LEU A 22 -0.02 -15.61 -1.86
C LEU A 22 0.21 -15.87 -0.36
N SER A 23 -0.77 -16.44 0.35
CA SER A 23 -0.72 -16.61 1.81
C SER A 23 0.48 -17.38 2.35
N THR A 24 1.08 -18.25 1.54
CA THR A 24 2.26 -19.05 1.91
C THR A 24 3.58 -18.46 1.44
N THR A 25 3.56 -17.30 0.76
CA THR A 25 4.77 -16.61 0.30
C THR A 25 5.11 -15.49 1.28
N PRO A 26 6.17 -15.63 2.10
CA PRO A 26 6.50 -14.65 3.13
C PRO A 26 6.77 -13.24 2.57
N ALA A 27 6.49 -12.20 3.35
CA ALA A 27 6.72 -10.82 2.92
C ALA A 27 8.16 -10.55 2.43
N PRO A 28 9.24 -11.12 3.03
CA PRO A 28 10.59 -10.98 2.49
C PRO A 28 10.77 -11.55 1.08
N GLU A 29 10.07 -12.62 0.73
CA GLU A 29 10.08 -13.19 -0.62
C GLU A 29 9.32 -12.32 -1.61
N LEU A 30 8.10 -11.89 -1.25
CA LEU A 30 7.30 -10.99 -2.07
C LEU A 30 8.05 -9.69 -2.39
N GLY A 31 8.70 -9.10 -1.37
CA GLY A 31 9.51 -7.90 -1.53
C GLY A 31 10.74 -8.11 -2.42
N ALA A 32 11.41 -9.24 -2.29
CA ALA A 32 12.56 -9.58 -3.13
C ALA A 32 12.18 -9.70 -4.61
N ILE A 33 11.03 -10.29 -4.91
CA ILE A 33 10.51 -10.43 -6.28
C ILE A 33 10.31 -9.06 -6.93
N VAL A 34 9.64 -8.13 -6.24
CA VAL A 34 9.37 -6.79 -6.80
C VAL A 34 10.62 -5.92 -6.87
N ILE A 35 11.56 -6.03 -5.93
CA ILE A 35 12.86 -5.34 -6.01
C ILE A 35 13.63 -5.79 -7.25
N LYS A 36 13.77 -7.09 -7.44
CA LYS A 36 14.47 -7.68 -8.59
C LYS A 36 13.84 -7.25 -9.91
N GLU A 37 12.52 -7.29 -10.00
CA GLU A 37 11.81 -6.88 -11.22
C GLU A 37 11.85 -5.38 -11.45
N ALA A 38 11.77 -4.54 -10.41
CA ALA A 38 11.89 -3.09 -10.53
C ALA A 38 13.26 -2.68 -11.08
N LEU A 39 14.34 -3.27 -10.59
CA LEU A 39 15.70 -3.06 -11.11
C LEU A 39 15.81 -3.47 -12.58
N LYS A 40 15.28 -4.64 -12.93
CA LYS A 40 15.26 -5.14 -14.31
C LYS A 40 14.51 -4.19 -15.25
N ARG A 41 13.32 -3.72 -14.86
CA ARG A 41 12.50 -2.77 -15.65
C ARG A 41 13.17 -1.40 -15.79
N ALA A 42 13.86 -0.97 -14.74
CA ALA A 42 14.62 0.28 -14.76
C ALA A 42 15.92 0.18 -15.59
N GLY A 43 16.42 -1.03 -15.86
CA GLY A 43 17.73 -1.25 -16.47
C GLY A 43 18.89 -0.91 -15.52
N VAL A 44 18.70 -1.09 -14.21
CA VAL A 44 19.68 -0.82 -13.16
C VAL A 44 20.29 -2.14 -12.68
N ALA A 45 21.62 -2.22 -12.68
CA ALA A 45 22.30 -3.39 -12.10
C ALA A 45 22.25 -3.34 -10.56
N PRO A 46 22.18 -4.49 -9.88
CA PRO A 46 22.14 -4.54 -8.40
C PRO A 46 23.28 -3.78 -7.72
N GLU A 47 24.47 -3.77 -8.33
CA GLU A 47 25.69 -3.12 -7.84
C GLU A 47 25.64 -1.59 -7.92
N GLN A 48 24.68 -1.03 -8.62
CA GLN A 48 24.49 0.43 -8.78
C GLN A 48 23.57 1.02 -7.71
N VAL A 49 22.94 0.16 -6.89
CA VAL A 49 21.99 0.58 -5.84
C VAL A 49 22.74 1.03 -4.60
N ASP A 50 22.46 2.24 -4.14
CA ASP A 50 23.09 2.79 -2.92
C ASP A 50 22.34 2.40 -1.65
N HIS A 51 21.00 2.26 -1.71
CA HIS A 51 20.17 2.01 -0.53
C HIS A 51 18.82 1.34 -0.87
N VAL A 52 18.21 0.70 0.13
CA VAL A 52 16.86 0.10 0.02
C VAL A 52 15.98 0.56 1.18
N TYR A 53 14.81 1.13 0.86
CA TYR A 53 13.74 1.41 1.83
C TYR A 53 12.50 0.57 1.52
N MET A 54 12.09 -0.31 2.44
CA MET A 54 10.88 -1.12 2.28
C MET A 54 9.95 -0.99 3.47
N GLY A 55 8.68 -0.67 3.19
CA GLY A 55 7.61 -0.70 4.18
C GLY A 55 7.22 -2.12 4.56
N CYS A 56 7.11 -2.40 5.85
CA CYS A 56 6.50 -3.62 6.39
C CYS A 56 5.99 -3.32 7.80
N VAL A 57 4.71 -3.60 8.03
CA VAL A 57 4.03 -3.26 9.29
C VAL A 57 4.05 -4.43 10.26
N ILE A 58 3.64 -5.61 9.82
CA ILE A 58 3.53 -6.82 10.62
C ILE A 58 4.84 -7.59 10.52
N GLN A 59 5.79 -7.24 11.38
CA GLN A 59 7.15 -7.80 11.34
C GLN A 59 7.38 -8.97 12.28
N ALA A 60 6.42 -9.28 13.16
CA ALA A 60 6.54 -10.37 14.12
C ALA A 60 6.80 -11.72 13.42
N GLY A 61 7.82 -12.44 13.86
CA GLY A 61 8.19 -13.75 13.30
C GLY A 61 8.91 -13.74 11.96
N LEU A 62 9.11 -12.59 11.29
CA LEU A 62 9.81 -12.49 10.01
C LEU A 62 11.34 -12.46 10.13
N GLY A 63 11.88 -12.41 11.34
CA GLY A 63 13.31 -12.28 11.59
C GLY A 63 13.81 -10.83 11.61
N GLN A 64 15.12 -10.65 11.49
CA GLN A 64 15.75 -9.34 11.57
C GLN A 64 15.50 -8.55 10.28
N ASN A 65 15.30 -7.24 10.39
CA ASN A 65 15.27 -6.25 9.31
C ASN A 65 14.72 -6.80 7.97
N VAL A 66 13.42 -6.79 7.85
CA VAL A 66 12.69 -7.39 6.71
C VAL A 66 13.16 -6.83 5.37
N ALA A 67 13.42 -5.50 5.29
CA ALA A 67 13.96 -4.87 4.09
C ALA A 67 15.36 -5.40 3.71
N ARG A 68 16.21 -5.67 4.71
CA ARG A 68 17.52 -6.27 4.46
C ARG A 68 17.41 -7.68 3.89
N GLN A 69 16.46 -8.47 4.38
CA GLN A 69 16.20 -9.80 3.83
C GLN A 69 15.70 -9.70 2.38
N MET A 70 14.79 -8.76 2.08
CA MET A 70 14.31 -8.51 0.72
C MET A 70 15.46 -8.13 -0.23
N SER A 71 16.33 -7.20 0.20
CA SER A 71 17.49 -6.73 -0.56
C SER A 71 18.43 -7.88 -0.95
N LEU A 72 18.87 -8.66 0.03
CA LEU A 72 19.80 -9.79 -0.23
C LEU A 72 19.15 -10.90 -1.06
N LYS A 73 17.88 -11.22 -0.81
CA LYS A 73 17.13 -12.22 -1.60
C LYS A 73 16.89 -11.75 -3.03
N ALA A 74 16.80 -10.44 -3.28
CA ALA A 74 16.72 -9.87 -4.61
C ALA A 74 18.05 -9.92 -5.38
N GLY A 75 19.17 -10.22 -4.69
CA GLY A 75 20.50 -10.32 -5.28
C GLY A 75 21.33 -9.05 -5.21
N LEU A 76 20.95 -8.07 -4.36
CA LEU A 76 21.78 -6.89 -4.15
C LEU A 76 23.05 -7.25 -3.35
N PRO A 77 24.17 -6.53 -3.58
CA PRO A 77 25.42 -6.71 -2.82
C PRO A 77 25.21 -6.54 -1.31
N VAL A 78 26.07 -7.19 -0.53
CA VAL A 78 26.03 -7.12 0.94
C VAL A 78 26.39 -5.73 1.49
N GLU A 79 27.02 -4.92 0.69
CA GLU A 79 27.39 -3.54 1.00
C GLU A 79 26.19 -2.58 0.95
N VAL A 80 25.11 -2.92 0.21
CA VAL A 80 23.93 -2.08 0.08
C VAL A 80 23.11 -2.12 1.36
N PRO A 81 23.01 -1.02 2.13
CA PRO A 81 22.21 -0.98 3.35
C PRO A 81 20.72 -1.01 3.04
N ALA A 82 19.92 -1.46 4.01
CA ALA A 82 18.47 -1.50 3.88
C ALA A 82 17.78 -1.14 5.19
N VAL A 83 16.65 -0.42 5.10
CA VAL A 83 15.84 0.01 6.24
C VAL A 83 14.39 -0.41 6.06
N THR A 84 13.83 -1.05 7.08
CA THR A 84 12.40 -1.34 7.15
C THR A 84 11.67 -0.16 7.78
N LEU A 85 10.68 0.39 7.07
CA LEU A 85 9.88 1.52 7.52
C LEU A 85 8.49 1.06 7.98
N ASN A 86 8.00 1.69 9.05
CA ASN A 86 6.64 1.49 9.52
C ASN A 86 6.00 2.83 9.91
N VAL A 87 5.11 3.31 9.07
CA VAL A 87 4.11 4.36 9.33
C VAL A 87 2.72 3.81 8.93
N VAL A 88 2.47 2.57 9.29
CA VAL A 88 1.28 1.77 8.98
C VAL A 88 0.99 1.81 7.45
N CYS A 89 -0.23 2.12 7.02
CA CYS A 89 -0.64 2.13 5.60
C CYS A 89 0.17 3.07 4.70
N GLY A 90 0.80 4.10 5.28
CA GLY A 90 1.67 5.04 4.56
C GLY A 90 3.09 4.54 4.29
N SER A 91 3.49 3.39 4.82
CA SER A 91 4.89 2.91 4.81
C SER A 91 5.49 2.83 3.41
N GLY A 92 4.78 2.21 2.47
CA GLY A 92 5.27 2.03 1.10
C GLY A 92 5.47 3.36 0.36
N LEU A 93 4.60 4.35 0.55
CA LEU A 93 4.75 5.66 -0.06
C LEU A 93 5.81 6.50 0.67
N ASN A 94 5.90 6.37 2.00
CA ASN A 94 6.94 7.03 2.78
C ASN A 94 8.34 6.50 2.45
N ALA A 95 8.47 5.23 2.06
CA ALA A 95 9.73 4.68 1.55
C ALA A 95 10.21 5.45 0.31
N VAL A 96 9.29 5.80 -0.60
CA VAL A 96 9.61 6.63 -1.78
C VAL A 96 10.02 8.05 -1.38
N ASN A 97 9.34 8.66 -0.42
CA ASN A 97 9.72 9.98 0.09
C ASN A 97 11.10 9.96 0.76
N ALA A 98 11.38 8.96 1.61
CA ALA A 98 12.68 8.81 2.25
C ALA A 98 13.81 8.61 1.22
N ALA A 99 13.57 7.85 0.15
CA ALA A 99 14.50 7.69 -0.94
C ALA A 99 14.76 9.01 -1.68
N ALA A 100 13.70 9.77 -1.97
CA ALA A 100 13.83 11.08 -2.61
C ALA A 100 14.59 12.07 -1.72
N ASP A 101 14.31 12.11 -0.43
CA ASP A 101 15.00 12.98 0.52
C ASP A 101 16.50 12.63 0.64
N MET A 102 16.86 11.33 0.64
CA MET A 102 18.26 10.87 0.64
C MET A 102 19.00 11.32 -0.63
N ILE A 103 18.36 11.23 -1.81
CA ILE A 103 18.92 11.68 -3.07
C ILE A 103 19.10 13.20 -3.08
N LEU A 104 18.10 13.95 -2.61
CA LEU A 104 18.18 15.41 -2.51
C LEU A 104 19.26 15.87 -1.53
N ALA A 105 19.49 15.13 -0.43
CA ALA A 105 20.59 15.38 0.51
C ALA A 105 21.97 15.12 -0.11
N GLY A 106 22.07 14.30 -1.17
CA GLY A 106 23.31 13.94 -1.82
C GLY A 106 23.98 12.69 -1.29
N ASP A 107 23.28 11.92 -0.45
CA ASP A 107 23.80 10.69 0.19
C ASP A 107 23.61 9.45 -0.70
N ALA A 108 22.82 9.54 -1.76
CA ALA A 108 22.58 8.48 -2.73
C ALA A 108 22.24 9.05 -4.10
N ASP A 109 22.39 8.23 -5.14
CA ASP A 109 21.93 8.50 -6.50
C ASP A 109 20.85 7.52 -6.96
N ILE A 110 20.87 6.26 -6.48
CA ILE A 110 19.91 5.21 -6.83
C ILE A 110 19.44 4.50 -5.57
N VAL A 111 18.15 4.56 -5.29
CA VAL A 111 17.52 3.94 -4.13
C VAL A 111 16.33 3.08 -4.60
N VAL A 112 16.23 1.86 -4.11
CA VAL A 112 15.01 1.06 -4.28
C VAL A 112 14.06 1.36 -3.13
N ALA A 113 12.81 1.71 -3.45
CA ALA A 113 11.78 2.02 -2.48
C ALA A 113 10.50 1.22 -2.73
N GLY A 114 9.81 0.84 -1.68
CA GLY A 114 8.57 0.10 -1.81
C GLY A 114 8.02 -0.41 -0.51
N GLY A 115 7.34 -1.56 -0.55
CA GLY A 115 6.86 -2.26 0.63
C GLY A 115 6.31 -3.64 0.29
N ALA A 116 6.25 -4.48 1.30
CA ALA A 116 5.65 -5.81 1.21
C ALA A 116 4.95 -6.16 2.53
N GLU A 117 3.84 -6.87 2.39
CA GLU A 117 3.08 -7.37 3.53
C GLU A 117 2.52 -8.76 3.20
N ASN A 118 2.57 -9.67 4.15
CA ASN A 118 1.77 -10.89 4.13
C ASN A 118 0.96 -10.93 5.42
N MET A 119 -0.27 -10.44 5.35
CA MET A 119 -1.16 -10.38 6.51
C MET A 119 -1.71 -11.76 6.86
N SER A 120 -1.82 -12.66 5.87
CA SER A 120 -2.25 -14.05 6.07
C SER A 120 -1.31 -14.84 6.98
N ALA A 121 -0.02 -14.54 6.98
CA ALA A 121 1.01 -15.25 7.74
C ALA A 121 1.34 -14.59 9.09
N ALA A 122 0.60 -13.57 9.51
CA ALA A 122 0.81 -12.90 10.79
C ALA A 122 0.67 -13.89 11.95
N PRO A 123 1.67 -13.99 12.86
CA PRO A 123 1.62 -14.95 13.95
C PRO A 123 0.75 -14.47 15.11
N TYR A 124 0.40 -15.39 16.00
CA TYR A 124 -0.13 -15.08 17.31
C TYR A 124 1.00 -14.98 18.35
N ALA A 125 0.91 -14.04 19.27
CA ALA A 125 1.90 -13.82 20.34
C ALA A 125 1.34 -14.17 21.71
N LEU A 126 2.18 -14.81 22.55
CA LEU A 126 1.94 -15.09 23.96
C LEU A 126 2.81 -14.16 24.81
N MET A 127 2.29 -13.02 25.22
CA MET A 127 3.05 -11.90 25.82
C MET A 127 3.82 -12.25 27.08
N LYS A 128 3.31 -13.17 27.91
CA LYS A 128 3.94 -13.59 29.17
C LYS A 128 4.70 -14.92 29.07
N ALA A 129 4.76 -15.54 27.89
CA ALA A 129 5.34 -16.88 27.73
C ALA A 129 6.81 -16.95 28.14
N ARG A 130 7.60 -15.88 27.96
CA ARG A 130 9.04 -15.82 28.31
C ARG A 130 9.31 -16.16 29.78
N TYR A 131 8.42 -15.74 30.68
CA TYR A 131 8.53 -15.98 32.10
C TYR A 131 7.54 -17.03 32.64
N GLY A 132 6.76 -17.65 31.74
CA GLY A 132 5.78 -18.68 32.03
C GLY A 132 4.43 -18.14 32.51
N TYR A 133 3.40 -18.96 32.31
CA TYR A 133 2.06 -18.76 32.86
C TYR A 133 1.89 -19.64 34.09
N ARG A 134 1.86 -19.02 35.27
CA ARG A 134 1.85 -19.76 36.53
C ARG A 134 0.50 -20.27 36.97
N MET A 135 -0.56 -19.50 36.68
CA MET A 135 -1.93 -19.82 37.09
C MET A 135 -2.94 -19.04 36.24
N ASN A 136 -4.14 -19.58 36.03
CA ASN A 136 -5.19 -19.04 35.17
C ASN A 136 -4.94 -19.15 33.68
N ASN A 137 -5.97 -18.79 32.90
CA ASN A 137 -5.95 -18.82 31.43
C ASN A 137 -4.98 -17.77 30.88
N ALA A 138 -4.47 -18.03 29.66
CA ALA A 138 -3.66 -17.11 28.89
C ALA A 138 -4.40 -16.70 27.60
N THR A 139 -4.20 -15.48 27.16
CA THR A 139 -4.73 -14.99 25.88
C THR A 139 -3.60 -14.97 24.87
N MET A 140 -3.85 -15.50 23.67
CA MET A 140 -3.03 -15.27 22.48
C MET A 140 -3.48 -13.99 21.80
N ILE A 141 -2.53 -13.16 21.41
CA ILE A 141 -2.78 -11.91 20.70
C ILE A 141 -2.53 -12.15 19.21
N ASP A 142 -3.54 -11.86 18.39
CA ASP A 142 -3.40 -11.80 16.93
C ASP A 142 -2.57 -10.56 16.56
N THR A 143 -1.33 -10.75 16.08
CA THR A 143 -0.44 -9.63 15.75
C THR A 143 -0.90 -8.86 14.53
N MET A 144 -1.66 -9.46 13.62
CA MET A 144 -2.27 -8.73 12.50
C MET A 144 -3.25 -7.67 13.01
N VAL A 145 -4.11 -8.04 13.93
CA VAL A 145 -5.09 -7.11 14.53
C VAL A 145 -4.38 -6.12 15.44
N ASN A 146 -3.57 -6.61 16.39
CA ASN A 146 -2.95 -5.78 17.42
C ASN A 146 -1.98 -4.73 16.86
N ASP A 147 -1.15 -5.11 15.87
CA ASP A 147 -0.05 -4.27 15.41
C ASP A 147 -0.43 -3.43 14.17
N ALA A 148 -1.49 -3.80 13.43
CA ALA A 148 -1.88 -3.10 12.21
C ALA A 148 -3.32 -2.55 12.21
N LEU A 149 -4.26 -3.17 12.93
CA LEU A 149 -5.68 -2.88 12.81
C LEU A 149 -6.33 -2.39 14.11
N TRP A 150 -5.55 -2.20 15.16
CA TRP A 150 -6.01 -1.76 16.48
C TRP A 150 -5.47 -0.38 16.84
N ASP A 151 -6.34 0.53 17.25
CA ASP A 151 -5.93 1.83 17.77
C ASP A 151 -5.39 1.66 19.20
N ALA A 152 -4.07 1.83 19.34
CA ALA A 152 -3.37 1.68 20.62
C ALA A 152 -3.70 2.75 21.67
N PHE A 153 -4.32 3.87 21.27
CA PHE A 153 -4.67 4.98 22.16
C PHE A 153 -6.11 4.89 22.67
N ASN A 154 -7.03 4.51 21.80
CA ASN A 154 -8.47 4.45 22.10
C ASN A 154 -8.96 3.04 22.34
N ASP A 155 -8.11 2.02 22.20
CA ASP A 155 -8.38 0.60 22.47
C ASP A 155 -9.58 0.03 21.70
N TYR A 156 -9.59 0.26 20.37
CA TYR A 156 -10.59 -0.30 19.47
C TYR A 156 -10.05 -0.55 18.06
N HIS A 157 -10.80 -1.33 17.28
CA HIS A 157 -10.43 -1.66 15.89
C HIS A 157 -10.50 -0.42 14.99
N MET A 158 -9.62 -0.34 13.95
CA MET A 158 -9.61 0.73 12.94
C MET A 158 -10.97 0.97 12.27
N GLY A 159 -11.84 -0.04 12.19
CA GLY A 159 -13.20 0.13 11.70
C GLY A 159 -14.05 1.11 12.52
N ILE A 160 -13.75 1.27 13.83
CA ILE A 160 -14.41 2.27 14.67
C ILE A 160 -13.95 3.68 14.27
N THR A 161 -12.69 3.87 13.87
CA THR A 161 -12.24 5.17 13.35
C THR A 161 -13.00 5.55 12.08
N ALA A 162 -13.35 4.58 11.23
CA ALA A 162 -14.19 4.80 10.06
C ALA A 162 -15.64 5.17 10.45
N GLU A 163 -16.21 4.55 11.48
CA GLU A 163 -17.52 4.95 12.03
C GLU A 163 -17.48 6.38 12.60
N ASN A 164 -16.40 6.76 13.30
CA ASN A 164 -16.21 8.12 13.80
C ASN A 164 -16.18 9.15 12.67
N ILE A 165 -15.54 8.81 11.56
CA ILE A 165 -15.54 9.64 10.35
C ILE A 165 -16.94 9.73 9.77
N CYS A 166 -17.72 8.64 9.69
CA CYS A 166 -19.11 8.69 9.27
C CYS A 166 -19.93 9.64 10.15
N ASP A 167 -19.75 9.59 11.46
CA ASP A 167 -20.47 10.45 12.39
C ASP A 167 -20.07 11.92 12.21
N GLN A 168 -18.78 12.22 12.08
CA GLN A 168 -18.28 13.58 12.00
C GLN A 168 -18.53 14.27 10.64
N TRP A 169 -18.48 13.53 9.53
CA TRP A 169 -18.72 14.04 8.16
C TRP A 169 -20.14 13.82 7.67
N GLY A 170 -21.03 13.23 8.49
CA GLY A 170 -22.40 12.95 8.12
C GLY A 170 -22.56 11.99 6.93
N ILE A 171 -21.63 11.01 6.80
CA ILE A 171 -21.63 10.06 5.68
C ILE A 171 -22.62 8.94 5.95
N THR A 172 -23.52 8.67 4.99
CA THR A 172 -24.54 7.64 5.13
C THR A 172 -24.03 6.25 4.71
N ARG A 173 -24.79 5.21 5.04
CA ARG A 173 -24.49 3.84 4.61
C ARG A 173 -24.60 3.70 3.09
N GLU A 174 -25.56 4.33 2.49
CA GLU A 174 -25.79 4.34 1.05
C GLU A 174 -24.58 4.91 0.31
N GLU A 175 -24.06 6.05 0.77
CA GLU A 175 -22.86 6.67 0.18
C GLU A 175 -21.62 5.74 0.28
N LEU A 176 -21.47 5.00 1.39
CA LEU A 176 -20.39 4.03 1.54
C LEU A 176 -20.51 2.89 0.54
N ASP A 177 -21.72 2.36 0.37
CA ASP A 177 -21.97 1.22 -0.51
C ASP A 177 -21.91 1.65 -2.00
N GLU A 178 -22.33 2.86 -2.36
CA GLU A 178 -22.15 3.44 -3.69
C GLU A 178 -20.66 3.58 -4.04
N PHE A 179 -19.87 4.13 -3.12
CA PHE A 179 -18.43 4.28 -3.30
C PHE A 179 -17.76 2.92 -3.49
N ALA A 180 -18.10 1.94 -2.65
CA ALA A 180 -17.54 0.60 -2.72
C ALA A 180 -17.93 -0.15 -4.00
N ALA A 181 -19.19 -0.05 -4.42
CA ALA A 181 -19.67 -0.62 -5.69
C ALA A 181 -18.92 -0.03 -6.87
N ALA A 182 -18.71 1.30 -6.90
CA ALA A 182 -17.98 1.98 -7.95
C ALA A 182 -16.50 1.52 -8.00
N SER A 183 -15.83 1.35 -6.85
CA SER A 183 -14.47 0.81 -6.78
C SER A 183 -14.39 -0.60 -7.36
N GLN A 184 -15.33 -1.48 -6.99
CA GLN A 184 -15.41 -2.85 -7.52
C GLN A 184 -15.63 -2.88 -9.03
N GLN A 185 -16.56 -2.09 -9.54
CA GLN A 185 -16.87 -2.01 -10.97
C GLN A 185 -15.68 -1.50 -11.78
N LYS A 186 -15.00 -0.44 -11.31
CA LYS A 186 -13.80 0.10 -11.94
C LYS A 186 -12.67 -0.95 -11.97
N ALA A 187 -12.43 -1.67 -10.87
CA ALA A 187 -11.39 -2.69 -10.81
C ALA A 187 -11.67 -3.87 -11.73
N CYS A 188 -12.91 -4.37 -11.77
CA CYS A 188 -13.30 -5.44 -12.69
C CYS A 188 -13.13 -5.02 -14.15
N ALA A 189 -13.59 -3.83 -14.53
CA ALA A 189 -13.42 -3.29 -15.87
C ALA A 189 -11.93 -3.09 -16.24
N ALA A 190 -11.10 -2.65 -15.30
CA ALA A 190 -9.67 -2.51 -15.49
C ALA A 190 -8.97 -3.86 -15.72
N ILE A 191 -9.35 -4.91 -14.99
CA ILE A 191 -8.84 -6.28 -15.20
C ILE A 191 -9.25 -6.78 -16.59
N GLU A 192 -10.53 -6.66 -16.95
CA GLU A 192 -11.05 -7.10 -18.25
C GLU A 192 -10.34 -6.39 -19.41
N ALA A 193 -10.10 -5.07 -19.27
CA ALA A 193 -9.36 -4.26 -20.23
C ALA A 193 -7.83 -4.48 -20.19
N GLY A 194 -7.32 -5.32 -19.28
CA GLY A 194 -5.89 -5.61 -19.15
C GLY A 194 -5.04 -4.43 -18.63
N ARG A 195 -5.68 -3.45 -17.93
CA ARG A 195 -5.00 -2.23 -17.46
C ARG A 195 -3.85 -2.52 -16.48
N PHE A 196 -3.92 -3.63 -15.72
CA PHE A 196 -2.90 -3.99 -14.71
C PHE A 196 -1.80 -4.92 -15.23
N LYS A 197 -1.89 -5.41 -16.48
CA LYS A 197 -0.92 -6.40 -17.00
C LYS A 197 0.52 -5.94 -16.99
N ASP A 198 0.75 -4.66 -17.28
CA ASP A 198 2.11 -4.11 -17.36
C ASP A 198 2.72 -3.86 -15.97
N GLU A 199 1.90 -3.62 -14.95
CA GLU A 199 2.37 -3.32 -13.59
C GLU A 199 2.57 -4.56 -12.73
N ILE A 200 1.82 -5.65 -13.00
CA ILE A 200 1.89 -6.88 -12.22
C ILE A 200 3.08 -7.74 -12.64
N VAL A 201 3.81 -8.25 -11.65
CA VAL A 201 4.84 -9.28 -11.81
C VAL A 201 4.19 -10.64 -11.57
N PRO A 202 4.16 -11.53 -12.56
CA PRO A 202 3.69 -12.90 -12.34
C PRO A 202 4.57 -13.63 -11.32
N ILE A 203 3.94 -14.31 -10.36
CA ILE A 203 4.61 -15.08 -9.31
C ILE A 203 4.26 -16.56 -9.47
N GLU A 204 5.27 -17.42 -9.49
CA GLU A 204 5.08 -18.86 -9.40
C GLU A 204 4.93 -19.28 -7.93
N VAL A 205 3.75 -19.77 -7.57
CA VAL A 205 3.48 -20.32 -6.25
C VAL A 205 3.36 -21.83 -6.32
N LYS A 206 4.23 -22.55 -5.61
CA LYS A 206 4.20 -24.00 -5.51
C LYS A 206 3.09 -24.44 -4.55
N LYS A 207 2.09 -25.13 -5.06
CA LYS A 207 1.10 -25.88 -4.28
C LYS A 207 1.50 -27.36 -4.25
N LYS A 208 0.90 -28.15 -3.34
CA LYS A 208 1.28 -29.56 -3.10
C LYS A 208 1.43 -30.42 -4.37
N LYS A 209 0.66 -30.15 -5.43
CA LYS A 209 0.61 -30.97 -6.66
C LYS A 209 0.86 -30.18 -7.95
N GLU A 210 0.91 -28.86 -7.89
CA GLU A 210 1.01 -28.00 -9.08
C GLU A 210 1.74 -26.69 -8.76
N THR A 211 2.25 -26.02 -9.76
CA THR A 211 2.70 -24.64 -9.70
C THR A 211 1.63 -23.76 -10.33
N VAL A 212 1.19 -22.73 -9.60
CA VAL A 212 0.19 -21.78 -10.07
C VAL A 212 0.90 -20.45 -10.33
N ILE A 213 0.61 -19.83 -11.47
CA ILE A 213 1.06 -18.47 -11.78
C ILE A 213 0.01 -17.50 -11.25
N VAL A 214 0.44 -16.57 -10.40
CA VAL A 214 -0.39 -15.52 -9.80
C VAL A 214 -0.06 -14.20 -10.49
N ASP A 215 -0.93 -13.77 -11.38
CA ASP A 215 -0.78 -12.59 -12.23
C ASP A 215 -2.02 -11.68 -12.26
N THR A 216 -3.01 -11.99 -11.44
CA THR A 216 -4.29 -11.27 -11.38
C THR A 216 -4.72 -11.07 -9.94
N ASP A 217 -5.23 -9.88 -9.61
CA ASP A 217 -5.72 -9.54 -8.28
C ASP A 217 -6.92 -10.42 -7.89
N GLU A 218 -6.91 -11.00 -6.69
CA GLU A 218 -7.94 -11.94 -6.23
C GLU A 218 -9.20 -11.25 -5.66
N GLY A 219 -9.08 -9.97 -5.31
CA GLY A 219 -10.11 -9.23 -4.57
C GLY A 219 -11.35 -8.81 -5.38
N PRO A 220 -11.21 -8.33 -6.63
CA PRO A 220 -12.32 -7.75 -7.38
C PRO A 220 -13.47 -8.72 -7.65
N ARG A 221 -14.72 -8.24 -7.41
CA ARG A 221 -15.95 -9.06 -7.48
C ARG A 221 -16.97 -8.42 -8.43
N PRO A 222 -17.18 -8.95 -9.63
CA PRO A 222 -18.08 -8.38 -10.65
C PRO A 222 -19.52 -8.17 -10.18
N GLY A 223 -20.00 -8.98 -9.23
CA GLY A 223 -21.38 -8.91 -8.71
C GLY A 223 -21.61 -7.91 -7.59
N SER A 224 -20.64 -7.05 -7.26
CA SER A 224 -20.78 -6.08 -6.18
C SER A 224 -21.60 -4.85 -6.64
N THR A 225 -22.89 -4.88 -6.38
CA THR A 225 -23.82 -3.75 -6.59
C THR A 225 -24.22 -3.12 -5.26
N VAL A 226 -24.77 -1.91 -5.30
CA VAL A 226 -25.27 -1.21 -4.09
C VAL A 226 -26.30 -2.06 -3.34
N GLU A 227 -27.22 -2.72 -4.09
CA GLU A 227 -28.25 -3.60 -3.51
C GLU A 227 -27.65 -4.83 -2.83
N VAL A 228 -26.57 -5.39 -3.37
CA VAL A 228 -25.87 -6.53 -2.76
C VAL A 228 -25.13 -6.08 -1.50
N LEU A 229 -24.41 -4.96 -1.58
CA LEU A 229 -23.65 -4.41 -0.44
C LEU A 229 -24.58 -3.96 0.68
N GLY A 230 -25.75 -3.38 0.35
CA GLY A 230 -26.76 -2.93 1.32
C GLY A 230 -27.32 -4.03 2.22
N LYS A 231 -27.20 -5.31 1.82
CA LYS A 231 -27.62 -6.48 2.63
C LYS A 231 -26.61 -6.89 3.70
N LEU A 232 -25.38 -6.35 3.63
CA LEU A 232 -24.33 -6.70 4.58
C LEU A 232 -24.59 -6.05 5.94
N ARG A 233 -24.26 -6.79 7.00
CA ARG A 233 -24.38 -6.29 8.37
C ARG A 233 -23.18 -5.40 8.73
N PRO A 234 -23.37 -4.39 9.60
CA PRO A 234 -22.27 -3.65 10.21
C PRO A 234 -21.24 -4.59 10.84
N ALA A 235 -19.96 -4.31 10.64
CA ALA A 235 -18.88 -5.19 11.05
C ALA A 235 -18.23 -4.79 12.40
N PHE A 236 -18.24 -3.51 12.76
CA PHE A 236 -17.45 -2.99 13.87
C PHE A 236 -18.27 -2.38 15.01
N LYS A 237 -19.47 -1.89 14.72
CA LYS A 237 -20.35 -1.22 15.70
C LYS A 237 -21.79 -1.71 15.49
N LYS A 238 -22.49 -2.00 16.57
CA LYS A 238 -23.94 -2.27 16.49
C LYS A 238 -24.62 -1.03 15.90
N ASP A 239 -25.49 -1.23 14.93
CA ASP A 239 -26.16 -0.16 14.18
C ASP A 239 -25.18 0.81 13.47
N GLY A 240 -23.96 0.34 13.14
CA GLY A 240 -22.96 1.04 12.38
C GLY A 240 -23.24 1.07 10.87
N ARG A 241 -22.36 1.73 10.12
CA ARG A 241 -22.47 1.89 8.66
C ARG A 241 -21.37 1.12 7.91
N VAL A 242 -20.23 0.88 8.58
CA VAL A 242 -19.09 0.21 7.99
C VAL A 242 -19.29 -1.30 7.97
N THR A 243 -19.13 -1.89 6.79
CA THR A 243 -19.30 -3.34 6.57
C THR A 243 -18.07 -3.94 5.90
N ALA A 244 -18.01 -5.25 5.81
CA ALA A 244 -16.97 -5.95 5.04
C ALA A 244 -16.98 -5.62 3.53
N GLY A 245 -18.07 -5.05 3.02
CA GLY A 245 -18.20 -4.68 1.60
C GLY A 245 -17.78 -3.25 1.29
N ASN A 246 -17.74 -2.35 2.29
CA ASN A 246 -17.33 -0.96 2.13
C ASN A 246 -16.06 -0.60 2.93
N ALA A 247 -15.30 -1.62 3.28
CA ALA A 247 -13.96 -1.59 3.85
C ALA A 247 -13.01 -2.42 2.96
N SER A 248 -11.72 -2.09 2.96
CA SER A 248 -10.70 -2.93 2.32
C SER A 248 -10.57 -4.27 3.04
N SER A 249 -10.17 -5.29 2.31
CA SER A 249 -9.92 -6.63 2.85
C SER A 249 -8.51 -6.78 3.44
N ILE A 250 -8.25 -7.91 4.08
CA ILE A 250 -6.94 -8.37 4.55
C ILE A 250 -6.21 -9.00 3.37
N ASN A 251 -4.98 -8.59 3.11
CA ASN A 251 -4.32 -8.94 1.85
C ASN A 251 -2.82 -9.18 1.98
N ASP A 252 -2.29 -9.85 0.97
CA ASP A 252 -0.88 -10.16 0.79
C ASP A 252 -0.39 -9.54 -0.51
N GLY A 253 0.78 -8.91 -0.50
CA GLY A 253 1.34 -8.32 -1.73
C GLY A 253 2.55 -7.43 -1.49
N ALA A 254 3.17 -7.01 -2.59
CA ALA A 254 4.34 -6.14 -2.58
C ALA A 254 4.36 -5.20 -3.79
N ALA A 255 5.06 -4.08 -3.66
CA ALA A 255 5.35 -3.15 -4.75
C ALA A 255 6.71 -2.49 -4.53
N ALA A 256 7.40 -2.17 -5.62
CA ALA A 256 8.68 -1.47 -5.59
C ALA A 256 8.84 -0.53 -6.78
N VAL A 257 9.66 0.49 -6.60
CA VAL A 257 10.06 1.46 -7.62
C VAL A 257 11.53 1.83 -7.41
N VAL A 258 12.24 2.11 -8.49
CA VAL A 258 13.59 2.69 -8.44
C VAL A 258 13.44 4.20 -8.42
N VAL A 259 14.01 4.83 -7.40
CA VAL A 259 14.08 6.28 -7.19
C VAL A 259 15.51 6.71 -7.45
N MET A 260 15.73 7.69 -8.31
CA MET A 260 17.10 8.08 -8.68
C MET A 260 17.23 9.57 -9.00
N SER A 261 18.48 10.08 -8.95
CA SER A 261 18.76 11.43 -9.43
C SER A 261 18.52 11.50 -10.95
N GLU A 262 18.02 12.64 -11.45
CA GLU A 262 17.83 12.86 -12.90
C GLU A 262 19.19 12.80 -13.63
N GLU A 263 20.25 13.24 -12.99
CA GLU A 263 21.62 13.18 -13.52
C GLU A 263 22.03 11.71 -13.74
N LYS A 264 21.84 10.85 -12.75
CA LYS A 264 22.18 9.43 -12.85
C LYS A 264 21.32 8.71 -13.87
N ALA A 265 20.03 9.04 -13.97
CA ALA A 265 19.15 8.50 -15.01
C ALA A 265 19.67 8.84 -16.43
N LYS A 266 20.11 10.09 -16.65
CA LYS A 266 20.72 10.53 -17.93
C LYS A 266 22.05 9.83 -18.21
N GLU A 267 22.93 9.70 -17.20
CA GLU A 267 24.21 9.01 -17.31
C GLU A 267 24.02 7.55 -17.77
N LEU A 268 23.00 6.87 -17.22
CA LEU A 268 22.71 5.47 -17.53
C LEU A 268 21.78 5.29 -18.74
N GLY A 269 21.33 6.38 -19.37
CA GLY A 269 20.39 6.31 -20.50
C GLY A 269 19.00 5.78 -20.11
N ILE A 270 18.62 5.89 -18.85
CA ILE A 270 17.33 5.40 -18.33
C ILE A 270 16.24 6.43 -18.62
N LYS A 271 15.13 5.99 -19.23
CA LYS A 271 13.94 6.82 -19.42
C LYS A 271 13.07 6.74 -18.15
N PRO A 272 12.91 7.85 -17.41
CA PRO A 272 12.03 7.87 -16.24
C PRO A 272 10.56 7.66 -16.61
N MET A 273 9.80 7.08 -15.69
CA MET A 273 8.34 7.03 -15.76
C MET A 273 7.71 8.37 -15.34
N ALA A 274 8.29 9.02 -14.34
CA ALA A 274 7.84 10.31 -13.82
C ALA A 274 8.95 11.04 -13.06
N THR A 275 8.74 12.33 -12.80
CA THR A 275 9.52 13.11 -11.85
C THR A 275 8.79 13.14 -10.50
N TRP A 276 9.50 12.83 -9.41
CA TRP A 276 9.02 13.07 -8.07
C TRP A 276 9.12 14.56 -7.76
N VAL A 277 8.03 15.19 -7.37
CA VAL A 277 7.96 16.65 -7.13
C VAL A 277 8.05 16.97 -5.65
N ALA A 278 7.23 16.33 -4.83
CA ALA A 278 7.19 16.55 -3.39
C ALA A 278 6.50 15.40 -2.66
N GLY A 279 6.85 15.23 -1.40
CA GLY A 279 6.17 14.35 -0.46
C GLY A 279 5.97 15.01 0.90
N ALA A 280 5.04 14.50 1.69
CA ALA A 280 4.82 14.91 3.07
C ALA A 280 4.14 13.83 3.90
N LEU A 281 4.35 13.87 5.21
CA LEU A 281 3.59 13.16 6.22
C LEU A 281 2.66 14.13 6.95
N GLY A 282 1.45 13.68 7.28
CA GLY A 282 0.46 14.43 8.05
C GLY A 282 -0.04 13.61 9.23
N GLY A 283 0.19 14.10 10.47
CA GLY A 283 -0.41 13.56 11.68
C GLY A 283 -1.79 14.17 11.91
N VAL A 284 -2.71 13.36 12.43
CA VAL A 284 -4.08 13.73 12.82
C VAL A 284 -4.47 13.02 14.10
N ASP A 285 -5.62 13.35 14.65
CA ASP A 285 -6.19 12.63 15.80
C ASP A 285 -6.35 11.13 15.47
N PRO A 286 -5.84 10.22 16.33
CA PRO A 286 -5.95 8.78 16.09
C PRO A 286 -7.38 8.30 15.89
N SER A 287 -8.36 8.90 16.57
CA SER A 287 -9.77 8.52 16.47
C SER A 287 -10.38 8.71 15.07
N ILE A 288 -9.71 9.49 14.23
CA ILE A 288 -10.08 9.75 12.83
C ILE A 288 -8.85 9.60 11.91
N MET A 289 -8.00 8.61 12.17
CA MET A 289 -6.72 8.40 11.47
C MET A 289 -6.83 8.45 9.94
N GLY A 290 -7.98 8.05 9.38
CA GLY A 290 -8.23 8.02 7.95
C GLY A 290 -8.17 9.39 7.25
N ILE A 291 -8.21 10.51 8.02
CA ILE A 291 -8.07 11.87 7.50
C ILE A 291 -6.61 12.30 7.32
N GLY A 292 -5.64 11.47 7.72
CA GLY A 292 -4.21 11.75 7.52
C GLY A 292 -3.82 12.23 6.12
N PRO A 293 -4.37 11.66 5.03
CA PRO A 293 -4.12 12.15 3.67
C PRO A 293 -4.46 13.61 3.44
N VAL A 294 -5.48 14.16 4.12
CA VAL A 294 -5.83 15.60 4.02
C VAL A 294 -4.70 16.46 4.54
N ALA A 295 -4.17 16.13 5.74
CA ALA A 295 -3.07 16.86 6.35
C ALA A 295 -1.78 16.77 5.50
N ALA A 296 -1.47 15.60 4.97
CA ALA A 296 -0.31 15.38 4.11
C ALA A 296 -0.44 16.14 2.78
N THR A 297 -1.59 16.05 2.11
CA THR A 297 -1.84 16.73 0.82
C THR A 297 -1.77 18.26 0.97
N LYS A 298 -2.38 18.83 2.02
CA LYS A 298 -2.26 20.28 2.30
C LYS A 298 -0.81 20.75 2.46
N LYS A 299 0.06 19.91 3.06
CA LYS A 299 1.50 20.21 3.15
C LYS A 299 2.19 20.15 1.77
N VAL A 300 1.85 19.18 0.94
CA VAL A 300 2.40 19.06 -0.44
C VAL A 300 1.96 20.27 -1.27
N LEU A 301 0.68 20.62 -1.27
CA LEU A 301 0.17 21.78 -1.99
C LEU A 301 0.87 23.09 -1.54
N LYS A 302 1.11 23.23 -0.23
CA LYS A 302 1.87 24.39 0.29
C LYS A 302 3.32 24.39 -0.19
N LYS A 303 3.99 23.21 -0.27
CA LYS A 303 5.36 23.09 -0.75
C LYS A 303 5.51 23.42 -2.25
N THR A 304 4.55 22.98 -3.04
CA THR A 304 4.59 23.09 -4.51
C THR A 304 3.97 24.36 -5.05
N GLY A 305 3.08 24.98 -4.29
CA GLY A 305 2.24 26.08 -4.77
C GLY A 305 1.10 25.60 -5.70
N TRP A 306 0.91 24.30 -5.86
CA TRP A 306 -0.15 23.71 -6.68
C TRP A 306 -1.50 23.75 -5.98
N LYS A 307 -2.55 23.58 -6.77
CA LYS A 307 -3.93 23.42 -6.32
C LYS A 307 -4.42 22.01 -6.68
N VAL A 308 -5.51 21.59 -6.08
CA VAL A 308 -6.10 20.27 -6.35
C VAL A 308 -6.60 20.17 -7.80
N GLU A 309 -7.06 21.26 -8.36
CA GLU A 309 -7.55 21.37 -9.74
C GLU A 309 -6.42 21.21 -10.78
N ASP A 310 -5.16 21.31 -10.38
CA ASP A 310 -4.00 21.12 -11.26
C ASP A 310 -3.67 19.65 -11.50
N PHE A 311 -4.35 18.70 -10.80
CA PHE A 311 -4.09 17.29 -10.98
C PHE A 311 -4.95 16.69 -12.10
N ASP A 312 -4.32 15.92 -12.98
CA ASP A 312 -4.98 15.15 -14.05
C ASP A 312 -5.39 13.74 -13.60
N LEU A 313 -4.71 13.18 -12.60
CA LEU A 313 -4.97 11.87 -12.02
C LEU A 313 -4.68 11.88 -10.52
N ILE A 314 -5.50 11.15 -9.76
CA ILE A 314 -5.35 10.98 -8.31
C ILE A 314 -5.51 9.50 -7.97
N GLU A 315 -4.53 8.96 -7.26
CA GLU A 315 -4.62 7.68 -6.56
C GLU A 315 -4.62 7.92 -5.05
N ALA A 316 -5.71 7.55 -4.38
CA ALA A 316 -5.87 7.64 -2.94
C ALA A 316 -6.27 6.28 -2.38
N ASN A 317 -5.55 5.78 -1.38
CA ASN A 317 -5.83 4.46 -0.84
C ASN A 317 -7.20 4.39 -0.16
N GLU A 318 -7.95 3.34 -0.47
CA GLU A 318 -9.30 3.10 0.04
C GLU A 318 -9.27 2.10 1.21
N ALA A 319 -8.74 2.51 2.37
CA ALA A 319 -8.79 1.65 3.55
C ALA A 319 -10.23 1.39 3.99
N PHE A 320 -11.07 2.45 3.92
CA PHE A 320 -12.52 2.43 4.17
C PHE A 320 -13.20 3.40 3.20
N ALA A 321 -14.41 3.12 2.75
CA ALA A 321 -15.20 4.07 1.96
C ALA A 321 -15.44 5.37 2.75
N ALA A 322 -15.68 5.30 4.05
CA ALA A 322 -15.86 6.45 4.94
C ALA A 322 -14.70 7.45 4.84
N GLN A 323 -13.48 6.97 5.04
CA GLN A 323 -12.28 7.79 4.97
C GLN A 323 -12.05 8.33 3.55
N SER A 324 -12.28 7.52 2.53
CA SER A 324 -12.07 7.94 1.14
C SER A 324 -13.03 9.07 0.73
N ILE A 325 -14.30 8.97 1.12
CA ILE A 325 -15.31 10.01 0.88
C ILE A 325 -14.95 11.30 1.63
N ALA A 326 -14.59 11.19 2.92
CA ALA A 326 -14.23 12.36 3.72
C ALA A 326 -12.99 13.08 3.17
N VAL A 327 -11.94 12.34 2.80
CA VAL A 327 -10.72 12.90 2.16
C VAL A 327 -11.06 13.59 0.85
N ALA A 328 -11.89 12.96 0.00
CA ALA A 328 -12.30 13.54 -1.28
C ALA A 328 -13.12 14.83 -1.08
N ARG A 329 -14.00 14.89 -0.07
CA ARG A 329 -14.78 16.09 0.28
C ARG A 329 -13.89 17.23 0.78
N ASP A 330 -13.00 16.94 1.74
CA ASP A 330 -12.15 17.95 2.38
C ASP A 330 -11.11 18.55 1.43
N LEU A 331 -10.70 17.80 0.40
CA LEU A 331 -9.73 18.24 -0.60
C LEU A 331 -10.39 18.69 -1.91
N GLY A 332 -11.69 18.45 -2.10
CA GLY A 332 -12.37 18.80 -3.34
C GLY A 332 -11.95 17.95 -4.53
N PHE A 333 -11.67 16.65 -4.34
CA PHE A 333 -11.23 15.78 -5.43
C PHE A 333 -12.31 15.63 -6.51
N ASN A 334 -11.89 15.77 -7.77
CA ASN A 334 -12.72 15.38 -8.91
C ASN A 334 -12.80 13.84 -8.99
N LYS A 335 -14.03 13.30 -8.89
CA LYS A 335 -14.30 11.86 -8.91
C LYS A 335 -13.92 11.16 -10.22
N ASP A 336 -13.91 11.92 -11.34
CA ASP A 336 -13.62 11.36 -12.68
C ASP A 336 -12.14 11.00 -12.87
N ILE A 337 -11.25 11.62 -12.08
CA ILE A 337 -9.81 11.38 -12.11
C ILE A 337 -9.30 10.61 -10.87
N LEU A 338 -10.20 10.31 -9.93
CA LEU A 338 -9.88 9.60 -8.69
C LEU A 338 -10.02 8.09 -8.86
N ASN A 339 -8.94 7.34 -8.55
CA ASN A 339 -8.93 5.88 -8.58
C ASN A 339 -9.64 5.32 -9.81
N VAL A 340 -9.18 5.74 -10.98
CA VAL A 340 -9.86 5.47 -12.26
C VAL A 340 -9.95 3.99 -12.61
N ASN A 341 -9.09 3.17 -12.02
CA ASN A 341 -9.04 1.72 -12.15
C ASN A 341 -9.55 0.98 -10.89
N GLY A 342 -10.32 1.64 -10.03
CA GLY A 342 -10.69 1.11 -8.72
C GLY A 342 -9.57 1.23 -7.69
N GLY A 343 -9.86 0.91 -6.44
CA GLY A 343 -8.92 1.06 -5.33
C GLY A 343 -8.93 -0.12 -4.36
N ALA A 344 -8.43 0.10 -3.15
CA ALA A 344 -8.15 -0.97 -2.20
C ALA A 344 -9.40 -1.71 -1.67
N ILE A 345 -10.59 -1.12 -1.73
CA ILE A 345 -11.85 -1.83 -1.40
C ILE A 345 -12.06 -3.01 -2.35
N ALA A 346 -11.71 -2.84 -3.63
CA ALA A 346 -11.81 -3.89 -4.62
C ALA A 346 -10.52 -4.72 -4.71
N ILE A 347 -9.37 -4.06 -4.90
CA ILE A 347 -8.08 -4.71 -5.20
C ILE A 347 -7.47 -5.34 -3.95
N GLY A 348 -7.63 -4.70 -2.77
CA GLY A 348 -7.05 -5.14 -1.51
C GLY A 348 -6.01 -4.17 -0.92
N HIS A 349 -5.68 -4.39 0.38
CA HIS A 349 -4.86 -3.48 1.17
C HIS A 349 -3.76 -4.20 1.98
N PRO A 350 -2.70 -4.71 1.32
CA PRO A 350 -1.50 -5.17 2.03
C PRO A 350 -0.80 -3.96 2.65
N VAL A 351 -1.02 -3.71 3.95
CA VAL A 351 -0.81 -2.41 4.60
C VAL A 351 0.55 -1.76 4.31
N GLY A 352 1.66 -2.47 4.50
CA GLY A 352 3.01 -1.93 4.27
C GLY A 352 3.36 -1.70 2.80
N ALA A 353 2.67 -2.37 1.87
CA ALA A 353 2.89 -2.25 0.43
C ALA A 353 2.01 -1.20 -0.25
N SER A 354 0.84 -0.92 0.30
CA SER A 354 -0.24 -0.18 -0.38
C SER A 354 0.17 1.18 -0.90
N GLY A 355 0.99 1.93 -0.17
CA GLY A 355 1.45 3.23 -0.62
C GLY A 355 2.27 3.19 -1.92
N CYS A 356 3.15 2.20 -2.08
CA CYS A 356 3.89 1.99 -3.33
C CYS A 356 3.00 1.32 -4.40
N ARG A 357 2.01 0.50 -4.00
CA ARG A 357 1.04 -0.09 -4.93
C ARG A 357 0.24 0.98 -5.64
N ILE A 358 -0.34 1.96 -4.93
CA ILE A 358 -1.11 3.04 -5.56
C ILE A 358 -0.22 3.91 -6.45
N LEU A 359 1.01 4.20 -6.03
CA LEU A 359 1.98 4.91 -6.87
C LEU A 359 2.27 4.15 -8.16
N THR A 360 2.48 2.84 -8.09
CA THR A 360 2.72 2.00 -9.27
C THR A 360 1.54 2.09 -10.24
N THR A 361 0.31 1.91 -9.77
CA THR A 361 -0.89 2.05 -10.61
C THR A 361 -1.00 3.44 -11.24
N LEU A 362 -0.73 4.50 -10.47
CA LEU A 362 -0.72 5.88 -10.98
C LEU A 362 0.29 6.06 -12.11
N LEU A 363 1.54 5.59 -11.93
CA LEU A 363 2.58 5.70 -12.93
C LEU A 363 2.21 5.02 -14.24
N TYR A 364 1.64 3.82 -14.19
CA TYR A 364 1.20 3.11 -15.40
C TYR A 364 -0.03 3.76 -16.05
N GLU A 365 -0.95 4.30 -15.27
CA GLU A 365 -2.09 5.02 -15.83
C GLU A 365 -1.65 6.33 -16.50
N MET A 366 -0.71 7.08 -15.93
CA MET A 366 -0.10 8.25 -16.57
C MET A 366 0.59 7.90 -17.90
N GLN A 367 1.25 6.74 -18.00
CA GLN A 367 1.90 6.29 -19.25
C GLN A 367 0.88 5.94 -20.35
N LYS A 368 -0.35 5.60 -19.98
CA LYS A 368 -1.43 5.17 -20.91
C LYS A 368 -2.28 6.34 -21.40
N ARG A 369 -2.21 7.49 -20.78
CA ARG A 369 -2.91 8.74 -21.13
C ARG A 369 -1.97 9.80 -21.68
#